data_d6192faf0495519a6c48954fb1b31c52
#
_entry.id   d6192faf0495519a6c48954fb1b31c52
#
_cell.length_a   1.000
_cell.length_b   1.000
_cell.length_c   1.000
_cell.angle_alpha   90.00
_cell.angle_beta   90.00
_cell.angle_gamma   90.00
#
_symmetry.space_group_name_H-M   'P 1'
#
loop_
_entity.id
_entity.type
_entity.pdbx_description
1 polymer ?
#
loop_
_entity_poly.entity_id
_entity_poly.type
_entity_poly.pdbx_seq_one_letter_code
_entity_poly.pdbx_strand_id
1 'polypeptide(L)'
;MRRLPVYLLLTILLAACGGKGTGKYTIQGEGVGEGTVYLYGSGDVHKQLTSMNCENKFTLQIPLESNATLTLILPNEKALTLFAKPGVTATLHADSILESGWAVMGCSTQQLHDSISRILDTTEGIANQKKIIEEFSKSHPTSEIIVELFRRYLVDIPTPDNEYIRKNIEKLSGTMQDHEYFSNLKRRLKEKTDGVKGKAFPSFSYKTFDHGTVNLTTFSKKYLLVTFWGTWNSNSLEYMKKLNEVQDSVKGESFAILNIALESDTAKVRKFIQENNIPGYNACDPKGMNSENINRFNTTTLPYSVLVNGYKYIYEAGFRPDSANIALIDSLVMLQDKKLKK
;
A
#
# COMPACT_ATOMS: atom_id res chain seq x y z
N MET A 1 67.69 20.16 -47.60
CA MET A 1 67.24 19.93 -46.19
C MET A 1 65.72 19.99 -46.13
N ARG A 2 65.05 18.82 -46.19
CA ARG A 2 63.60 18.67 -46.12
C ARG A 2 63.19 18.32 -44.70
N ARG A 3 62.42 19.17 -44.06
CA ARG A 3 61.85 18.88 -42.71
C ARG A 3 60.58 18.08 -42.89
N LEU A 4 60.49 16.86 -42.32
CA LEU A 4 59.28 16.07 -42.18
C LEU A 4 58.42 16.67 -41.03
N PRO A 5 57.09 16.77 -41.18
CA PRO A 5 56.22 17.05 -40.07
C PRO A 5 55.91 15.77 -39.29
N VAL A 6 56.11 15.86 -37.97
CA VAL A 6 55.69 14.82 -37.01
C VAL A 6 54.19 14.96 -36.80
N TYR A 7 53.43 13.94 -37.26
CA TYR A 7 52.03 13.82 -36.96
C TYR A 7 51.90 13.23 -35.57
N LEU A 8 51.45 14.06 -34.63
CA LEU A 8 51.07 13.60 -33.26
C LEU A 8 49.72 12.92 -33.36
N LEU A 9 49.70 11.58 -33.30
CA LEU A 9 48.49 10.78 -33.21
C LEU A 9 47.90 10.91 -31.82
N LEU A 10 46.87 11.75 -31.65
CA LEU A 10 46.11 11.86 -30.42
C LEU A 10 45.14 10.68 -30.34
N THR A 11 45.52 9.60 -29.67
CA THR A 11 44.64 8.49 -29.31
C THR A 11 43.67 8.98 -28.21
N ILE A 12 42.44 9.28 -28.65
CA ILE A 12 41.33 9.51 -27.71
C ILE A 12 40.95 8.13 -27.15
N LEU A 13 41.41 7.85 -25.94
CA LEU A 13 40.90 6.76 -25.10
C LEU A 13 39.47 7.14 -24.70
N LEU A 14 38.48 6.59 -25.41
CA LEU A 14 37.10 6.52 -24.91
C LEU A 14 37.06 5.53 -23.77
N ALA A 15 37.31 6.01 -22.58
CA ALA A 15 36.95 5.29 -21.37
C ALA A 15 35.44 5.23 -21.27
N ALA A 16 34.84 4.17 -21.79
CA ALA A 16 33.47 3.80 -21.49
C ALA A 16 33.42 3.29 -20.04
N CYS A 17 33.53 4.22 -19.09
CA CYS A 17 33.11 3.94 -17.72
C CYS A 17 31.59 3.88 -17.70
N GLY A 18 31.03 2.67 -17.76
CA GLY A 18 29.69 2.37 -17.31
C GLY A 18 29.58 2.59 -15.80
N GLY A 19 29.78 3.83 -15.35
CA GLY A 19 29.52 4.23 -13.97
C GLY A 19 28.01 4.18 -13.73
N LYS A 20 27.58 3.38 -12.77
CA LYS A 20 26.23 3.54 -12.16
C LYS A 20 26.15 4.99 -11.71
N GLY A 21 25.32 5.79 -12.42
CA GLY A 21 25.17 7.21 -12.14
C GLY A 21 24.48 7.39 -10.80
N THR A 22 25.25 7.61 -9.75
CA THR A 22 24.72 8.10 -8.48
C THR A 22 24.26 9.54 -8.69
N GLY A 23 22.93 9.74 -8.69
CA GLY A 23 22.32 11.06 -8.83
C GLY A 23 21.32 11.31 -7.71
N LYS A 24 21.04 12.59 -7.43
CA LYS A 24 19.95 12.95 -6.54
C LYS A 24 18.65 12.96 -7.34
N TYR A 25 17.63 12.29 -6.83
CA TYR A 25 16.25 12.46 -7.31
C TYR A 25 15.61 13.58 -6.48
N THR A 26 15.06 14.57 -7.13
CA THR A 26 14.42 15.73 -6.50
C THR A 26 12.92 15.68 -6.75
N ILE A 27 12.13 15.97 -5.74
CA ILE A 27 10.66 16.06 -5.83
C ILE A 27 10.24 17.44 -5.36
N GLN A 28 9.48 18.15 -6.18
CA GLN A 28 8.98 19.50 -5.88
C GLN A 28 7.45 19.52 -5.99
N GLY A 29 6.81 20.12 -5.01
CA GLY A 29 5.37 20.34 -5.00
C GLY A 29 5.03 21.71 -4.44
N GLU A 30 4.00 22.34 -5.03
CA GLU A 30 3.40 23.58 -4.58
C GLU A 30 1.88 23.45 -4.62
N GLY A 31 1.19 24.10 -3.67
CA GLY A 31 -0.27 23.98 -3.55
C GLY A 31 -0.72 22.72 -2.79
N VAL A 32 0.20 22.01 -2.10
CA VAL A 32 -0.07 20.70 -1.47
C VAL A 32 -0.74 20.80 -0.08
N GLY A 33 -0.93 22.03 0.44
CA GLY A 33 -1.46 22.27 1.78
C GLY A 33 -0.40 22.22 2.89
N GLU A 34 -0.84 22.44 4.13
CA GLU A 34 -0.02 22.39 5.33
C GLU A 34 0.01 20.98 5.91
N GLY A 35 1.18 20.51 6.36
CA GLY A 35 1.34 19.22 7.03
C GLY A 35 2.66 18.54 6.68
N THR A 36 2.68 17.21 6.81
CA THR A 36 3.90 16.41 6.54
C THR A 36 3.76 15.65 5.22
N VAL A 37 4.77 15.78 4.38
CA VAL A 37 4.97 14.96 3.19
C VAL A 37 5.84 13.78 3.57
N TYR A 38 5.46 12.56 3.16
CA TYR A 38 6.24 11.33 3.41
C TYR A 38 6.62 10.68 2.09
N LEU A 39 7.84 10.17 2.02
CA LEU A 39 8.34 9.41 0.86
C LEU A 39 8.71 7.98 1.29
N TYR A 40 8.16 7.00 0.60
CA TYR A 40 8.40 5.59 0.82
C TYR A 40 9.05 4.93 -0.38
N GLY A 41 9.91 3.93 -0.11
CA GLY A 41 10.31 2.96 -1.13
C GLY A 41 9.16 2.05 -1.52
N SER A 42 9.13 1.60 -2.78
CA SER A 42 8.23 0.55 -3.22
C SER A 42 8.71 -0.83 -2.74
N GLY A 43 7.80 -1.77 -2.68
CA GLY A 43 8.03 -3.14 -2.25
C GLY A 43 7.03 -3.58 -1.19
N ASP A 44 7.04 -4.85 -0.82
CA ASP A 44 6.11 -5.41 0.17
C ASP A 44 6.32 -4.85 1.59
N VAL A 45 7.49 -4.27 1.85
CA VAL A 45 7.79 -3.54 3.09
C VAL A 45 8.00 -2.07 2.74
N HIS A 46 6.95 -1.27 2.78
CA HIS A 46 7.00 0.16 2.48
C HIS A 46 7.86 0.89 3.52
N LYS A 47 9.18 0.95 3.25
CA LYS A 47 10.14 1.63 4.12
C LYS A 47 10.07 3.13 3.87
N GLN A 48 9.82 3.90 4.92
CA GLN A 48 9.92 5.35 4.84
C GLN A 48 11.38 5.73 4.57
N LEU A 49 11.60 6.47 3.48
CA LEU A 49 12.92 6.98 3.09
C LEU A 49 13.19 8.33 3.74
N THR A 50 12.19 9.21 3.73
CA THR A 50 12.28 10.55 4.34
C THR A 50 10.90 11.14 4.56
N SER A 51 10.84 12.23 5.34
CA SER A 51 9.65 13.06 5.51
C SER A 51 10.05 14.51 5.69
N MET A 52 9.12 15.43 5.40
CA MET A 52 9.31 16.87 5.53
C MET A 52 8.00 17.55 5.90
N ASN A 53 8.04 18.46 6.87
CA ASN A 53 6.90 19.36 7.09
C ASN A 53 6.92 20.47 6.04
N CYS A 54 5.75 20.84 5.54
CA CYS A 54 5.58 21.94 4.59
C CYS A 54 4.33 22.76 4.95
N GLU A 55 4.35 24.04 4.59
CA GLU A 55 3.20 24.94 4.75
C GLU A 55 2.32 24.97 3.49
N ASN A 56 2.86 24.82 2.33
CA ASN A 56 2.14 24.75 1.05
C ASN A 56 3.02 24.27 -0.09
N LYS A 57 4.33 24.22 0.13
CA LYS A 57 5.33 23.78 -0.86
C LYS A 57 6.44 23.00 -0.20
N PHE A 58 7.05 22.11 -0.96
CA PHE A 58 8.19 21.33 -0.49
C PHE A 58 9.19 21.05 -1.61
N THR A 59 10.41 20.72 -1.19
CA THR A 59 11.43 20.14 -2.06
C THR A 59 12.14 19.04 -1.28
N LEU A 60 11.95 17.79 -1.72
CA LEU A 60 12.62 16.61 -1.17
C LEU A 60 13.73 16.17 -2.10
N GLN A 61 14.86 15.74 -1.54
CA GLN A 61 15.97 15.16 -2.30
C GLN A 61 16.41 13.85 -1.64
N ILE A 62 16.55 12.82 -2.45
CA ILE A 62 17.10 11.54 -2.01
C ILE A 62 18.25 11.10 -2.95
N PRO A 63 19.29 10.45 -2.44
CA PRO A 63 20.27 9.78 -3.29
C PRO A 63 19.59 8.58 -3.98
N LEU A 64 19.86 8.39 -5.25
CA LEU A 64 19.31 7.31 -6.05
C LEU A 64 20.40 6.72 -6.95
N GLU A 65 20.66 5.42 -6.84
CA GLU A 65 21.68 4.71 -7.61
C GLU A 65 21.13 4.10 -8.90
N SER A 66 19.83 3.79 -8.92
CA SER A 66 19.13 3.19 -10.06
C SER A 66 17.69 3.67 -10.11
N ASN A 67 16.99 3.36 -11.20
CA ASN A 67 15.56 3.62 -11.29
C ASN A 67 14.82 2.91 -10.14
N ALA A 68 13.83 3.60 -9.59
CA ALA A 68 13.00 3.07 -8.50
C ALA A 68 11.56 3.56 -8.62
N THR A 69 10.63 2.77 -8.15
CA THR A 69 9.25 3.21 -7.93
C THR A 69 9.14 3.62 -6.46
N LEU A 70 8.55 4.79 -6.20
CA LEU A 70 8.41 5.36 -4.87
C LEU A 70 6.95 5.74 -4.64
N THR A 71 6.55 5.83 -3.37
CA THR A 71 5.23 6.35 -2.98
C THR A 71 5.42 7.64 -2.20
N LEU A 72 4.83 8.73 -2.69
CA LEU A 72 4.75 10.02 -2.02
C LEU A 72 3.37 10.17 -1.39
N ILE A 73 3.32 10.45 -0.10
CA ILE A 73 2.07 10.76 0.59
C ILE A 73 2.07 12.24 0.93
N LEU A 74 1.03 12.94 0.46
CA LEU A 74 0.84 14.37 0.67
C LEU A 74 0.13 14.66 2.01
N PRO A 75 0.10 15.93 2.47
CA PRO A 75 -0.58 16.31 3.71
C PRO A 75 -2.07 15.95 3.77
N ASN A 76 -2.74 15.91 2.63
CA ASN A 76 -4.14 15.49 2.49
C ASN A 76 -4.33 13.97 2.41
N GLU A 77 -3.30 13.19 2.79
CA GLU A 77 -3.28 11.71 2.79
C GLU A 77 -3.37 11.07 1.39
N LYS A 78 -3.35 11.87 0.30
CA LYS A 78 -3.29 11.32 -1.06
C LYS A 78 -1.92 10.72 -1.34
N ALA A 79 -1.92 9.53 -1.94
CA ALA A 79 -0.72 8.81 -2.34
C ALA A 79 -0.48 8.97 -3.85
N LEU A 80 0.78 9.25 -4.23
CA LEU A 80 1.22 9.33 -5.61
C LEU A 80 2.35 8.33 -5.84
N THR A 81 2.28 7.62 -6.95
CA THR A 81 3.36 6.76 -7.41
C THR A 81 4.34 7.57 -8.26
N LEU A 82 5.62 7.49 -7.91
CA LEU A 82 6.71 8.19 -8.58
C LEU A 82 7.65 7.17 -9.24
N PHE A 83 7.87 7.30 -10.54
CA PHE A 83 8.89 6.55 -11.28
C PHE A 83 10.19 7.36 -11.28
N ALA A 84 10.98 7.16 -10.23
CA ALA A 84 12.18 7.93 -9.96
C ALA A 84 13.37 7.46 -10.80
N LYS A 85 14.15 8.43 -11.32
CA LYS A 85 15.42 8.19 -12.03
C LYS A 85 16.52 9.06 -11.43
N PRO A 86 17.75 8.55 -11.31
CA PRO A 86 18.90 9.35 -10.87
C PRO A 86 19.05 10.64 -11.68
N GLY A 87 19.25 11.77 -10.98
CA GLY A 87 19.47 13.09 -11.61
C GLY A 87 18.21 13.79 -12.13
N VAL A 88 17.03 13.20 -11.98
CA VAL A 88 15.77 13.81 -12.44
C VAL A 88 15.12 14.61 -11.32
N THR A 89 14.51 15.74 -11.72
CA THR A 89 13.58 16.50 -10.86
C THR A 89 12.15 16.21 -11.30
N ALA A 90 11.34 15.73 -10.35
CA ALA A 90 9.91 15.55 -10.51
C ALA A 90 9.18 16.76 -9.91
N THR A 91 8.22 17.32 -10.65
CA THR A 91 7.41 18.46 -10.21
C THR A 91 5.94 18.09 -10.23
N LEU A 92 5.24 18.35 -9.14
CA LEU A 92 3.80 18.12 -9.03
C LEU A 92 3.01 19.27 -9.65
N HIS A 93 1.98 18.92 -10.42
CA HIS A 93 1.01 19.85 -11.00
C HIS A 93 -0.40 19.38 -10.67
N ALA A 94 -1.24 20.30 -10.23
CA ALA A 94 -2.65 19.97 -9.96
C ALA A 94 -3.34 19.44 -11.25
N ASP A 95 -4.07 18.34 -11.11
CA ASP A 95 -4.80 17.67 -12.18
C ASP A 95 -6.08 17.05 -11.64
N SER A 96 -7.21 17.67 -11.92
CA SER A 96 -8.51 17.26 -11.43
C SER A 96 -9.06 15.96 -12.04
N ILE A 97 -8.44 15.45 -13.10
CA ILE A 97 -8.84 14.20 -13.77
C ILE A 97 -8.25 13.00 -13.02
N LEU A 98 -7.01 13.13 -12.53
CA LEU A 98 -6.37 12.07 -11.77
C LEU A 98 -6.98 11.96 -10.36
N GLU A 99 -7.27 10.73 -9.93
CA GLU A 99 -7.83 10.47 -8.59
C GLU A 99 -6.94 11.03 -7.46
N SER A 100 -5.64 11.03 -7.65
CA SER A 100 -4.69 11.66 -6.72
C SER A 100 -4.83 13.17 -6.65
N GLY A 101 -5.42 13.82 -7.67
CA GLY A 101 -5.48 15.27 -7.84
C GLY A 101 -4.19 15.88 -8.39
N TRP A 102 -3.19 15.07 -8.75
CA TRP A 102 -1.84 15.53 -9.13
C TRP A 102 -1.25 14.74 -10.28
N ALA A 103 -0.77 15.43 -11.31
CA ALA A 103 0.14 14.91 -12.31
C ALA A 103 1.59 15.18 -11.91
N VAL A 104 2.51 14.34 -12.36
CA VAL A 104 3.93 14.48 -12.05
C VAL A 104 4.75 14.65 -13.33
N MET A 105 5.34 15.83 -13.50
CA MET A 105 6.30 16.07 -14.56
C MET A 105 7.70 15.60 -14.11
N GLY A 106 8.43 14.95 -15.00
CA GLY A 106 9.77 14.44 -14.65
C GLY A 106 10.37 13.60 -15.76
N CYS A 107 10.07 12.32 -15.79
CA CYS A 107 10.56 11.41 -16.83
C CYS A 107 9.43 10.89 -17.74
N SER A 108 9.81 10.35 -18.89
CA SER A 108 8.85 9.79 -19.86
C SER A 108 8.00 8.65 -19.28
N THR A 109 8.56 7.84 -18.38
CA THR A 109 7.82 6.76 -17.69
C THR A 109 6.70 7.36 -16.84
N GLN A 110 6.96 8.45 -16.11
CA GLN A 110 5.96 9.12 -15.30
C GLN A 110 4.85 9.72 -16.19
N GLN A 111 5.23 10.39 -17.27
CA GLN A 111 4.25 10.98 -18.19
C GLN A 111 3.35 9.92 -18.84
N LEU A 112 3.92 8.77 -19.20
CA LEU A 112 3.16 7.63 -19.72
C LEU A 112 2.20 7.05 -18.67
N HIS A 113 2.67 6.90 -17.43
CA HIS A 113 1.84 6.47 -16.30
C HIS A 113 0.66 7.43 -16.09
N ASP A 114 0.90 8.74 -16.01
CA ASP A 114 -0.15 9.71 -15.77
C ASP A 114 -1.15 9.76 -16.94
N SER A 115 -0.68 9.55 -18.17
CA SER A 115 -1.53 9.49 -19.36
C SER A 115 -2.48 8.28 -19.32
N ILE A 116 -1.98 7.10 -19.03
CA ILE A 116 -2.83 5.90 -18.93
C ILE A 116 -3.74 5.95 -17.70
N SER A 117 -3.29 6.54 -16.59
CA SER A 117 -4.10 6.73 -15.40
C SER A 117 -5.28 7.66 -15.64
N ARG A 118 -5.11 8.77 -16.39
CA ARG A 118 -6.24 9.64 -16.78
C ARG A 118 -7.31 8.88 -17.57
N ILE A 119 -6.90 8.01 -18.50
CA ILE A 119 -7.83 7.17 -19.26
C ILE A 119 -8.57 6.23 -18.32
N LEU A 120 -7.87 5.57 -17.40
CA LEU A 120 -8.47 4.61 -16.46
C LEU A 120 -9.38 5.30 -15.43
N ASP A 121 -8.98 6.45 -14.88
CA ASP A 121 -9.76 7.19 -13.89
C ASP A 121 -11.06 7.76 -14.48
N THR A 122 -11.11 7.99 -15.81
CA THR A 122 -12.33 8.43 -16.54
C THR A 122 -13.11 7.28 -17.16
N THR A 123 -12.58 6.05 -17.14
CA THR A 123 -13.25 4.88 -17.74
C THR A 123 -14.24 4.27 -16.77
N GLU A 124 -15.51 4.27 -17.15
CA GLU A 124 -16.56 3.60 -16.39
C GLU A 124 -16.52 2.07 -16.53
N GLY A 125 -16.66 1.41 -15.40
CA GLY A 125 -16.81 -0.04 -15.31
C GLY A 125 -15.51 -0.83 -15.39
N ILE A 126 -15.33 -1.71 -14.40
CA ILE A 126 -14.13 -2.54 -14.24
C ILE A 126 -13.79 -3.40 -15.48
N ALA A 127 -14.81 -3.81 -16.25
CA ALA A 127 -14.59 -4.61 -17.46
C ALA A 127 -13.86 -3.82 -18.56
N ASN A 128 -14.13 -2.52 -18.69
CA ASN A 128 -13.45 -1.65 -19.63
C ASN A 128 -12.05 -1.33 -19.16
N GLN A 129 -11.86 -1.04 -17.87
CA GLN A 129 -10.54 -0.85 -17.27
C GLN A 129 -9.65 -2.09 -17.46
N LYS A 130 -10.18 -3.29 -17.25
CA LYS A 130 -9.48 -4.56 -17.50
C LYS A 130 -8.95 -4.66 -18.93
N LYS A 131 -9.74 -4.29 -19.95
CA LYS A 131 -9.30 -4.30 -21.36
C LYS A 131 -8.14 -3.34 -21.61
N ILE A 132 -8.24 -2.11 -21.11
CA ILE A 132 -7.20 -1.09 -21.27
C ILE A 132 -5.88 -1.58 -20.66
N ILE A 133 -5.92 -2.18 -19.46
CA ILE A 133 -4.73 -2.72 -18.79
C ILE A 133 -4.13 -3.90 -19.58
N GLU A 134 -4.97 -4.79 -20.13
CA GLU A 134 -4.49 -5.89 -20.98
C GLU A 134 -3.81 -5.38 -22.25
N GLU A 135 -4.36 -4.37 -22.91
CA GLU A 135 -3.79 -3.75 -24.13
C GLU A 135 -2.49 -3.02 -23.82
N PHE A 136 -2.45 -2.27 -22.71
CA PHE A 136 -1.22 -1.62 -22.26
C PHE A 136 -0.12 -2.65 -21.95
N SER A 137 -0.46 -3.75 -21.25
CA SER A 137 0.50 -4.81 -20.91
C SER A 137 1.07 -5.51 -22.16
N LYS A 138 0.28 -5.64 -23.24
CA LYS A 138 0.74 -6.19 -24.51
C LYS A 138 1.65 -5.24 -25.26
N SER A 139 1.34 -3.95 -25.26
CA SER A 139 2.12 -2.93 -26.00
C SER A 139 3.38 -2.51 -25.25
N HIS A 140 3.45 -2.69 -23.93
CA HIS A 140 4.57 -2.31 -23.08
C HIS A 140 5.02 -3.46 -22.16
N PRO A 141 5.42 -4.64 -22.69
CA PRO A 141 5.50 -5.89 -21.96
C PRO A 141 6.55 -5.97 -20.84
N THR A 142 7.42 -4.96 -20.71
CA THR A 142 8.47 -4.87 -19.67
C THR A 142 8.36 -3.61 -18.83
N SER A 143 7.22 -2.91 -18.92
CA SER A 143 7.05 -1.61 -18.24
C SER A 143 6.69 -1.81 -16.77
N GLU A 144 7.43 -1.15 -15.87
CA GLU A 144 7.13 -1.06 -14.42
C GLU A 144 5.74 -0.47 -14.14
N ILE A 145 5.17 0.28 -15.09
CA ILE A 145 3.81 0.83 -14.97
C ILE A 145 2.78 -0.30 -14.82
N ILE A 146 3.02 -1.48 -15.41
CA ILE A 146 2.11 -2.64 -15.30
C ILE A 146 1.89 -3.01 -13.83
N VAL A 147 2.93 -2.97 -13.01
CA VAL A 147 2.83 -3.26 -11.57
C VAL A 147 1.83 -2.31 -10.91
N GLU A 148 1.96 -1.01 -11.18
CA GLU A 148 1.09 0.01 -10.62
C GLU A 148 -0.36 -0.10 -11.13
N LEU A 149 -0.56 -0.39 -12.42
CA LEU A 149 -1.89 -0.59 -12.98
C LEU A 149 -2.60 -1.81 -12.37
N PHE A 150 -1.88 -2.92 -12.21
CA PHE A 150 -2.44 -4.09 -11.53
C PHE A 150 -2.76 -3.78 -10.07
N ARG A 151 -1.83 -3.15 -9.34
CA ARG A 151 -2.02 -2.80 -7.95
C ARG A 151 -3.26 -1.93 -7.77
N ARG A 152 -3.33 -0.79 -8.44
CA ARG A 152 -4.34 0.24 -8.22
C ARG A 152 -5.73 -0.15 -8.75
N TYR A 153 -5.81 -0.72 -9.95
CA TYR A 153 -7.09 -0.91 -10.64
C TYR A 153 -7.62 -2.35 -10.59
N LEU A 154 -6.81 -3.34 -10.20
CA LEU A 154 -7.24 -4.73 -10.15
C LEU A 154 -7.12 -5.35 -8.77
N VAL A 155 -6.11 -4.96 -7.99
CA VAL A 155 -5.76 -5.57 -6.69
C VAL A 155 -6.30 -4.75 -5.53
N ASP A 156 -5.98 -3.45 -5.44
CA ASP A 156 -6.35 -2.57 -4.32
C ASP A 156 -7.77 -1.99 -4.48
N ILE A 157 -8.68 -2.76 -5.04
CA ILE A 157 -10.09 -2.40 -5.20
C ILE A 157 -10.97 -3.17 -4.20
N PRO A 158 -12.16 -2.68 -3.88
CA PRO A 158 -13.04 -3.29 -2.87
C PRO A 158 -13.35 -4.77 -3.07
N THR A 159 -13.45 -5.23 -4.31
CA THR A 159 -13.78 -6.62 -4.67
C THR A 159 -12.86 -7.11 -5.79
N PRO A 160 -11.60 -7.46 -5.49
CA PRO A 160 -10.65 -7.93 -6.49
C PRO A 160 -11.07 -9.30 -7.05
N ASP A 161 -10.95 -9.45 -8.37
CA ASP A 161 -11.18 -10.71 -9.05
C ASP A 161 -9.87 -11.52 -9.10
N ASN A 162 -9.63 -12.28 -8.04
CA ASN A 162 -8.38 -13.01 -7.85
C ASN A 162 -8.08 -14.03 -8.96
N GLU A 163 -9.12 -14.66 -9.54
CA GLU A 163 -8.93 -15.59 -10.64
C GLU A 163 -8.52 -14.86 -11.93
N TYR A 164 -9.17 -13.74 -12.23
CA TYR A 164 -8.79 -12.87 -13.34
C TYR A 164 -7.35 -12.35 -13.19
N ILE A 165 -7.00 -11.85 -12.00
CA ILE A 165 -5.64 -11.35 -11.72
C ILE A 165 -4.61 -12.45 -11.97
N ARG A 166 -4.81 -13.65 -11.40
CA ARG A 166 -3.90 -14.79 -11.58
C ARG A 166 -3.71 -15.14 -13.06
N LYS A 167 -4.82 -15.29 -13.82
CA LYS A 167 -4.78 -15.62 -15.25
C LYS A 167 -4.06 -14.54 -16.08
N ASN A 168 -4.19 -13.28 -15.70
CA ASN A 168 -3.53 -12.19 -16.44
C ASN A 168 -2.07 -12.03 -16.08
N ILE A 169 -1.64 -12.32 -14.86
CA ILE A 169 -0.21 -12.41 -14.53
C ILE A 169 0.48 -13.50 -15.39
N GLU A 170 -0.18 -14.62 -15.62
CA GLU A 170 0.35 -15.72 -16.47
C GLU A 170 0.52 -15.30 -17.95
N LYS A 171 -0.17 -14.26 -18.41
CA LYS A 171 -0.03 -13.71 -19.78
C LYS A 171 1.04 -12.63 -19.91
N LEU A 172 1.58 -12.10 -18.80
CA LEU A 172 2.64 -11.11 -18.83
C LEU A 172 3.94 -11.70 -19.41
N SER A 173 4.88 -10.83 -19.82
CA SER A 173 6.21 -11.27 -20.21
C SER A 173 6.92 -12.00 -19.06
N GLY A 174 7.87 -12.89 -19.38
CA GLY A 174 8.64 -13.61 -18.36
C GLY A 174 9.28 -12.68 -17.35
N THR A 175 9.87 -11.57 -17.80
CA THR A 175 10.46 -10.54 -16.92
C THR A 175 9.44 -9.97 -15.92
N MET A 176 8.21 -9.68 -16.38
CA MET A 176 7.16 -9.20 -15.48
C MET A 176 6.62 -10.30 -14.58
N GLN A 177 6.51 -11.53 -15.06
CA GLN A 177 6.10 -12.65 -14.21
C GLN A 177 7.06 -12.90 -13.05
N ASP A 178 8.36 -12.66 -13.25
CA ASP A 178 9.43 -12.83 -12.28
C ASP A 178 9.64 -11.57 -11.42
N HIS A 179 8.97 -10.47 -11.73
CA HIS A 179 8.99 -9.27 -10.91
C HIS A 179 8.53 -9.59 -9.48
N GLU A 180 9.25 -9.05 -8.47
CA GLU A 180 9.02 -9.35 -7.05
C GLU A 180 7.55 -9.20 -6.65
N TYR A 181 6.90 -8.11 -7.05
CA TYR A 181 5.49 -7.86 -6.79
C TYR A 181 4.59 -8.99 -7.31
N PHE A 182 4.74 -9.38 -8.59
CA PHE A 182 3.91 -10.42 -9.18
C PHE A 182 4.23 -11.82 -8.64
N SER A 183 5.48 -12.10 -8.32
CA SER A 183 5.88 -13.35 -7.67
C SER A 183 5.24 -13.48 -6.29
N ASN A 184 5.27 -12.43 -5.48
CA ASN A 184 4.62 -12.38 -4.19
C ASN A 184 3.08 -12.45 -4.31
N LEU A 185 2.50 -11.73 -5.28
CA LEU A 185 1.07 -11.75 -5.55
C LEU A 185 0.61 -13.16 -5.99
N LYS A 186 1.32 -13.82 -6.92
CA LYS A 186 1.03 -15.21 -7.31
C LYS A 186 1.04 -16.16 -6.13
N ARG A 187 2.00 -16.02 -5.22
CA ARG A 187 2.07 -16.84 -4.01
C ARG A 187 0.84 -16.61 -3.12
N ARG A 188 0.50 -15.35 -2.83
CA ARG A 188 -0.71 -15.00 -2.06
C ARG A 188 -1.98 -15.55 -2.68
N LEU A 189 -2.12 -15.47 -4.02
CA LEU A 189 -3.29 -15.96 -4.75
C LEU A 189 -3.38 -17.51 -4.81
N LYS A 190 -2.30 -18.25 -4.59
CA LYS A 190 -2.27 -19.71 -4.55
C LYS A 190 -2.57 -20.29 -3.17
N GLU A 191 -2.24 -19.56 -2.11
CA GLU A 191 -2.42 -20.04 -0.75
C GLU A 191 -3.92 -20.19 -0.45
N LYS A 192 -4.31 -21.34 0.09
CA LYS A 192 -5.71 -21.58 0.50
C LYS A 192 -6.04 -20.64 1.65
N THR A 193 -7.12 -19.91 1.52
CA THR A 193 -7.58 -18.93 2.50
C THR A 193 -7.95 -19.58 3.82
N ASP A 194 -7.27 -19.20 4.89
CA ASP A 194 -7.78 -19.44 6.25
C ASP A 194 -8.96 -18.50 6.58
N GLY A 195 -9.21 -17.47 5.76
CA GLY A 195 -10.27 -16.49 5.92
C GLY A 195 -11.70 -16.98 5.63
N VAL A 196 -11.96 -18.29 5.76
CA VAL A 196 -13.29 -18.84 5.54
C VAL A 196 -14.14 -18.75 6.80
N LYS A 197 -15.35 -18.22 6.69
CA LYS A 197 -16.34 -18.17 7.78
C LYS A 197 -16.49 -19.55 8.44
N GLY A 198 -16.44 -19.58 9.77
CA GLY A 198 -16.56 -20.81 10.57
C GLY A 198 -15.25 -21.58 10.77
N LYS A 199 -14.12 -21.17 10.15
CA LYS A 199 -12.79 -21.72 10.50
C LYS A 199 -12.17 -21.02 11.69
N ALA A 200 -11.28 -21.71 12.38
CA ALA A 200 -10.51 -21.14 13.46
C ALA A 200 -9.62 -19.98 12.96
N PHE A 201 -9.62 -18.88 13.69
CA PHE A 201 -8.71 -17.78 13.40
C PHE A 201 -7.26 -18.20 13.71
N PRO A 202 -6.29 -17.90 12.84
CA PRO A 202 -4.89 -18.27 13.06
C PRO A 202 -4.33 -17.68 14.37
N SER A 203 -3.45 -18.42 15.01
CA SER A 203 -2.74 -17.92 16.21
C SER A 203 -1.81 -16.78 15.84
N PHE A 204 -1.72 -15.78 16.69
CA PHE A 204 -0.81 -14.65 16.56
C PHE A 204 -0.21 -14.27 17.91
N SER A 205 0.85 -13.46 17.88
CA SER A 205 1.41 -12.79 19.05
C SER A 205 1.97 -11.44 18.58
N TYR A 206 1.45 -10.34 19.13
CA TYR A 206 1.89 -8.99 18.81
C TYR A 206 2.20 -8.19 20.06
N LYS A 207 3.33 -7.49 20.07
CA LYS A 207 3.63 -6.45 21.06
C LYS A 207 2.89 -5.19 20.66
N THR A 208 1.90 -4.81 21.44
CA THR A 208 1.13 -3.57 21.22
C THR A 208 1.85 -2.36 21.78
N PHE A 209 1.41 -1.17 21.40
CA PHE A 209 2.02 0.06 21.86
C PHE A 209 1.79 0.34 23.34
N ASP A 210 0.58 0.04 23.85
CA ASP A 210 0.16 0.50 25.18
C ASP A 210 -0.31 -0.64 26.11
N HIS A 211 -0.53 -1.87 25.60
CA HIS A 211 -1.13 -2.97 26.36
C HIS A 211 -0.25 -4.22 26.48
N GLY A 212 1.06 -4.09 26.20
CA GLY A 212 1.98 -5.24 26.24
C GLY A 212 1.76 -6.23 25.10
N THR A 213 2.12 -7.50 25.30
CA THR A 213 1.96 -8.54 24.28
C THR A 213 0.57 -9.15 24.34
N VAL A 214 -0.10 -9.22 23.20
CA VAL A 214 -1.44 -9.79 23.05
C VAL A 214 -1.44 -10.99 22.10
N ASN A 215 -2.35 -11.90 22.32
CA ASN A 215 -2.60 -13.08 21.49
C ASN A 215 -4.09 -13.44 21.53
N LEU A 216 -4.51 -14.51 20.85
CA LEU A 216 -5.92 -14.92 20.85
C LEU A 216 -6.51 -15.18 22.24
N THR A 217 -5.70 -15.61 23.23
CA THR A 217 -6.22 -15.88 24.58
C THR A 217 -6.51 -14.60 25.35
N THR A 218 -5.83 -13.50 25.03
CA THR A 218 -6.10 -12.15 25.55
C THR A 218 -7.55 -11.73 25.29
N PHE A 219 -8.12 -12.18 24.18
CA PHE A 219 -9.48 -11.85 23.75
C PHE A 219 -10.47 -13.00 23.94
N SER A 220 -10.22 -13.87 24.92
CA SER A 220 -11.12 -14.99 25.20
C SER A 220 -12.53 -14.50 25.54
N LYS A 221 -13.55 -15.15 24.96
CA LYS A 221 -14.98 -14.84 25.12
C LYS A 221 -15.43 -13.49 24.53
N LYS A 222 -14.54 -12.75 23.83
CA LYS A 222 -14.87 -11.50 23.17
C LYS A 222 -15.02 -11.70 21.66
N TYR A 223 -15.91 -10.95 21.03
CA TYR A 223 -15.81 -10.68 19.61
C TYR A 223 -14.58 -9.79 19.37
N LEU A 224 -13.75 -10.15 18.41
CA LEU A 224 -12.52 -9.44 18.10
C LEU A 224 -12.54 -8.99 16.63
N LEU A 225 -12.46 -7.70 16.41
CA LEU A 225 -12.23 -7.13 15.07
C LEU A 225 -10.72 -6.96 14.87
N VAL A 226 -10.14 -7.79 13.99
CA VAL A 226 -8.71 -7.69 13.62
C VAL A 226 -8.62 -6.93 12.32
N THR A 227 -7.88 -5.83 12.31
CA THR A 227 -7.68 -4.98 11.13
C THR A 227 -6.21 -4.92 10.75
N PHE A 228 -5.89 -5.33 9.52
CA PHE A 228 -4.59 -5.12 8.89
C PHE A 228 -4.65 -3.85 8.05
N TRP A 229 -3.67 -2.95 8.21
CA TRP A 229 -3.67 -1.65 7.59
C TRP A 229 -2.25 -1.11 7.37
N GLY A 230 -2.09 0.07 6.75
CA GLY A 230 -0.80 0.72 6.59
C GLY A 230 -0.95 2.23 6.39
N THR A 231 -0.03 3.01 6.98
CA THR A 231 -0.05 4.48 6.85
C THR A 231 0.26 4.97 5.44
N TRP A 232 0.81 4.10 4.60
CA TRP A 232 1.12 4.33 3.19
C TRP A 232 -0.09 4.09 2.26
N ASN A 233 -1.24 3.67 2.79
CA ASN A 233 -2.44 3.35 2.02
C ASN A 233 -3.59 4.26 2.46
N SER A 234 -4.05 5.17 1.57
CA SER A 234 -5.09 6.15 1.87
C SER A 234 -6.42 5.53 2.30
N ASN A 235 -6.81 4.41 1.68
CA ASN A 235 -8.04 3.69 2.07
C ASN A 235 -7.93 3.15 3.51
N SER A 236 -6.72 2.75 3.93
CA SER A 236 -6.45 2.35 5.31
C SER A 236 -6.67 3.52 6.28
N LEU A 237 -6.16 4.71 5.96
CA LEU A 237 -6.28 5.87 6.83
C LEU A 237 -7.75 6.27 7.05
N GLU A 238 -8.55 6.28 5.99
CA GLU A 238 -10.00 6.54 6.08
C GLU A 238 -10.72 5.46 6.89
N TYR A 239 -10.39 4.19 6.67
CA TYR A 239 -10.99 3.08 7.40
C TYR A 239 -10.68 3.15 8.90
N MET A 240 -9.43 3.42 9.25
CA MET A 240 -9.01 3.52 10.64
C MET A 240 -9.77 4.62 11.40
N LYS A 241 -10.05 5.77 10.78
CA LYS A 241 -10.88 6.85 11.37
C LYS A 241 -12.31 6.38 11.65
N LYS A 242 -12.88 5.53 10.78
CA LYS A 242 -14.23 4.94 10.99
C LYS A 242 -14.31 3.95 12.14
N LEU A 243 -13.19 3.42 12.63
CA LEU A 243 -13.20 2.54 13.81
C LEU A 243 -13.64 3.25 15.09
N ASN A 244 -13.57 4.59 15.15
CA ASN A 244 -14.15 5.37 16.25
C ASN A 244 -15.67 5.20 16.29
N GLU A 245 -16.36 5.22 15.13
CA GLU A 245 -17.80 4.98 15.05
C GLU A 245 -18.17 3.56 15.52
N VAL A 246 -17.34 2.56 15.18
CA VAL A 246 -17.52 1.18 15.64
C VAL A 246 -17.40 1.11 17.17
N GLN A 247 -16.36 1.71 17.74
CA GLN A 247 -16.13 1.73 19.19
C GLN A 247 -17.24 2.44 19.95
N ASP A 248 -17.72 3.56 19.41
CA ASP A 248 -18.77 4.38 20.04
C ASP A 248 -20.17 3.72 19.96
N SER A 249 -20.39 2.92 18.93
CA SER A 249 -21.69 2.28 18.67
C SER A 249 -21.85 0.96 19.40
N VAL A 250 -20.77 0.18 19.58
CA VAL A 250 -20.84 -1.12 20.26
C VAL A 250 -20.83 -0.94 21.78
N LYS A 251 -21.95 -1.21 22.42
CA LYS A 251 -22.15 -0.93 23.86
C LYS A 251 -21.78 -2.07 24.81
N GLY A 252 -21.51 -3.26 24.30
CA GLY A 252 -21.20 -4.43 25.12
C GLY A 252 -19.73 -4.55 25.52
N GLU A 253 -19.46 -5.26 26.62
CA GLU A 253 -18.11 -5.46 27.16
C GLU A 253 -17.33 -6.57 26.43
N SER A 254 -18.05 -7.51 25.78
CA SER A 254 -17.46 -8.64 25.06
C SER A 254 -17.04 -8.28 23.63
N PHE A 255 -16.44 -7.09 23.45
CA PHE A 255 -15.87 -6.64 22.17
C PHE A 255 -14.45 -6.13 22.37
N ALA A 256 -13.62 -6.28 21.34
CA ALA A 256 -12.27 -5.71 21.26
C ALA A 256 -11.88 -5.46 19.80
N ILE A 257 -11.01 -4.48 19.59
CA ILE A 257 -10.40 -4.14 18.31
C ILE A 257 -8.89 -4.37 18.41
N LEU A 258 -8.29 -5.05 17.43
CA LEU A 258 -6.86 -5.22 17.27
C LEU A 258 -6.45 -4.71 15.90
N ASN A 259 -5.63 -3.66 15.87
CA ASN A 259 -5.12 -3.05 14.65
C ASN A 259 -3.65 -3.40 14.46
N ILE A 260 -3.30 -3.92 13.30
CA ILE A 260 -1.96 -4.39 12.96
C ILE A 260 -1.50 -3.58 11.74
N ALA A 261 -0.61 -2.60 11.97
CA ALA A 261 0.00 -1.84 10.90
C ALA A 261 1.07 -2.68 10.19
N LEU A 262 0.93 -2.88 8.90
CA LEU A 262 1.87 -3.67 8.08
C LEU A 262 3.02 -2.79 7.59
N GLU A 263 3.85 -2.34 8.53
CA GLU A 263 5.01 -1.49 8.27
C GLU A 263 5.99 -1.47 9.46
N SER A 264 7.21 -1.02 9.19
CA SER A 264 8.29 -0.97 10.19
C SER A 264 8.41 0.37 10.91
N ASP A 265 7.82 1.45 10.37
CA ASP A 265 7.85 2.79 10.97
C ASP A 265 6.82 2.93 12.10
N THR A 266 7.23 2.51 13.28
CA THR A 266 6.38 2.58 14.47
C THR A 266 6.11 4.01 14.95
N ALA A 267 6.98 4.98 14.63
CA ALA A 267 6.83 6.36 15.06
C ALA A 267 5.67 7.03 14.32
N LYS A 268 5.61 6.85 12.99
CA LYS A 268 4.53 7.35 12.17
C LYS A 268 3.19 6.71 12.55
N VAL A 269 3.17 5.38 12.74
CA VAL A 269 1.95 4.67 13.16
C VAL A 269 1.44 5.21 14.49
N ARG A 270 2.30 5.38 15.49
CA ARG A 270 1.93 5.97 16.79
C ARG A 270 1.36 7.38 16.65
N LYS A 271 2.01 8.22 15.86
CA LYS A 271 1.56 9.59 15.60
C LYS A 271 0.14 9.58 15.03
N PHE A 272 -0.11 8.80 13.97
CA PHE A 272 -1.43 8.69 13.36
C PHE A 272 -2.50 8.20 14.35
N ILE A 273 -2.19 7.16 15.14
CA ILE A 273 -3.10 6.61 16.15
C ILE A 273 -3.48 7.67 17.18
N GLN A 274 -2.50 8.43 17.68
CA GLN A 274 -2.72 9.48 18.69
C GLN A 274 -3.51 10.65 18.14
N GLU A 275 -3.16 11.16 16.95
CA GLU A 275 -3.83 12.31 16.32
C GLU A 275 -5.29 12.01 15.95
N ASN A 276 -5.62 10.75 15.64
CA ASN A 276 -6.98 10.34 15.23
C ASN A 276 -7.71 9.53 16.31
N ASN A 277 -7.17 9.40 17.52
CA ASN A 277 -7.75 8.65 18.65
C ASN A 277 -8.17 7.22 18.26
N ILE A 278 -7.34 6.51 17.47
CA ILE A 278 -7.69 5.17 16.95
C ILE A 278 -7.87 4.18 18.12
N PRO A 279 -9.05 3.55 18.24
CA PRO A 279 -9.39 2.73 19.40
C PRO A 279 -8.71 1.36 19.36
N GLY A 280 -8.71 0.70 20.53
CA GLY A 280 -8.30 -0.70 20.69
C GLY A 280 -6.80 -0.92 20.85
N TYR A 281 -6.39 -2.15 20.59
CA TYR A 281 -5.00 -2.60 20.70
C TYR A 281 -4.29 -2.32 19.37
N ASN A 282 -3.19 -1.58 19.42
CA ASN A 282 -2.48 -1.16 18.22
C ASN A 282 -1.06 -1.74 18.20
N ALA A 283 -0.69 -2.40 17.10
CA ALA A 283 0.61 -3.05 16.91
C ALA A 283 1.16 -2.79 15.49
N CYS A 284 2.46 -3.02 15.31
CA CYS A 284 3.09 -3.08 13.99
C CYS A 284 3.60 -4.48 13.68
N ASP A 285 3.50 -4.85 12.42
CA ASP A 285 4.19 -6.01 11.85
C ASP A 285 5.22 -5.51 10.82
N PRO A 286 6.53 -5.54 11.16
CA PRO A 286 7.57 -4.99 10.30
C PRO A 286 7.79 -5.77 9.00
N LYS A 287 7.21 -6.96 8.87
CA LYS A 287 7.25 -7.75 7.63
C LYS A 287 6.33 -7.20 6.54
N GLY A 288 5.47 -6.22 6.87
CA GLY A 288 4.54 -5.60 5.93
C GLY A 288 3.62 -6.62 5.26
N MET A 289 3.40 -6.50 3.96
CA MET A 289 2.60 -7.45 3.18
C MET A 289 3.23 -8.87 3.08
N ASN A 290 4.48 -9.05 3.48
CA ASN A 290 5.12 -10.36 3.61
C ASN A 290 4.87 -11.05 4.96
N SER A 291 4.08 -10.44 5.83
CA SER A 291 3.67 -11.06 7.10
C SER A 291 2.89 -12.35 6.86
N GLU A 292 3.29 -13.41 7.57
CA GLU A 292 2.56 -14.68 7.53
C GLU A 292 1.11 -14.53 8.00
N ASN A 293 0.86 -13.59 8.91
CA ASN A 293 -0.48 -13.39 9.47
C ASN A 293 -1.46 -12.84 8.44
N ILE A 294 -1.06 -11.86 7.59
CA ILE A 294 -1.93 -11.36 6.53
C ILE A 294 -2.01 -12.32 5.34
N ASN A 295 -0.91 -12.98 5.01
CA ASN A 295 -0.84 -13.91 3.88
C ASN A 295 -1.81 -15.10 4.03
N ARG A 296 -2.12 -15.53 5.25
CA ARG A 296 -3.11 -16.60 5.52
C ARG A 296 -4.52 -16.26 5.06
N PHE A 297 -4.87 -14.98 4.92
CA PHE A 297 -6.20 -14.55 4.47
C PHE A 297 -6.29 -14.36 2.96
N ASN A 298 -5.21 -14.63 2.23
CA ASN A 298 -5.15 -14.47 0.77
C ASN A 298 -5.68 -13.11 0.28
N THR A 299 -5.53 -12.09 1.11
CA THR A 299 -5.90 -10.73 0.72
C THR A 299 -4.76 -10.05 0.00
N THR A 300 -5.11 -9.27 -0.99
CA THR A 300 -4.18 -8.46 -1.78
C THR A 300 -4.36 -6.98 -1.50
N THR A 301 -5.38 -6.62 -0.72
CA THR A 301 -5.78 -5.24 -0.46
C THR A 301 -5.70 -4.88 1.01
N LEU A 302 -5.45 -3.59 1.28
CA LEU A 302 -5.60 -2.98 2.59
C LEU A 302 -6.61 -1.82 2.51
N PRO A 303 -7.33 -1.53 3.59
CA PRO A 303 -7.37 -2.30 4.85
C PRO A 303 -8.08 -3.64 4.67
N TYR A 304 -7.71 -4.61 5.47
CA TYR A 304 -8.40 -5.89 5.51
C TYR A 304 -8.77 -6.25 6.95
N SER A 305 -10.05 -6.51 7.21
CA SER A 305 -10.52 -6.78 8.56
C SER A 305 -11.25 -8.12 8.64
N VAL A 306 -11.10 -8.77 9.79
CA VAL A 306 -11.73 -10.05 10.10
C VAL A 306 -12.42 -9.94 11.44
N LEU A 307 -13.72 -10.22 11.47
CA LEU A 307 -14.48 -10.35 12.70
C LEU A 307 -14.40 -11.80 13.21
N VAL A 308 -13.88 -11.96 14.42
CA VAL A 308 -13.68 -13.25 15.10
C VAL A 308 -14.66 -13.33 16.28
N ASN A 309 -15.33 -14.47 16.47
CA ASN A 309 -16.26 -14.67 17.56
C ASN A 309 -15.53 -15.04 18.88
N GLY A 310 -16.25 -15.04 19.97
CA GLY A 310 -15.72 -15.36 21.32
C GLY A 310 -15.13 -16.76 21.48
N TYR A 311 -15.34 -17.64 20.51
CA TYR A 311 -14.79 -19.01 20.44
C TYR A 311 -13.58 -19.11 19.50
N LYS A 312 -13.07 -17.97 19.01
CA LYS A 312 -11.90 -17.85 18.10
C LYS A 312 -12.11 -18.39 16.69
N TYR A 313 -13.37 -18.42 16.24
CA TYR A 313 -13.71 -18.75 14.85
C TYR A 313 -14.02 -17.48 14.07
N ILE A 314 -13.65 -17.48 12.79
CA ILE A 314 -13.95 -16.40 11.87
C ILE A 314 -15.46 -16.30 11.71
N TYR A 315 -16.02 -15.17 12.10
CA TYR A 315 -17.42 -14.85 11.89
C TYR A 315 -17.63 -14.24 10.51
N GLU A 316 -16.77 -13.29 10.15
CA GLU A 316 -16.77 -12.63 8.84
C GLU A 316 -15.36 -12.18 8.45
N ALA A 317 -14.98 -12.39 7.18
CA ALA A 317 -13.73 -11.93 6.58
C ALA A 317 -14.02 -10.83 5.55
N GLY A 318 -13.13 -9.83 5.45
CA GLY A 318 -13.37 -8.65 4.63
C GLY A 318 -14.41 -7.70 5.23
N PHE A 319 -14.53 -7.68 6.55
CA PHE A 319 -15.47 -6.83 7.29
C PHE A 319 -15.28 -5.35 6.93
N ARG A 320 -16.41 -4.63 6.77
CA ARG A 320 -16.44 -3.18 6.53
C ARG A 320 -17.27 -2.48 7.59
N PRO A 321 -16.81 -1.35 8.16
CA PRO A 321 -17.53 -0.60 9.18
C PRO A 321 -18.62 0.30 8.58
N ASP A 322 -19.60 -0.31 7.91
CA ASP A 322 -20.85 0.35 7.53
C ASP A 322 -21.91 0.21 8.62
N SER A 323 -22.97 1.00 8.54
CA SER A 323 -24.01 1.05 9.57
C SER A 323 -24.67 -0.31 9.82
N ALA A 324 -24.84 -1.15 8.80
CA ALA A 324 -25.44 -2.47 8.93
C ALA A 324 -24.53 -3.43 9.70
N ASN A 325 -23.24 -3.43 9.36
CA ASN A 325 -22.24 -4.27 10.02
C ASN A 325 -21.94 -3.81 11.45
N ILE A 326 -21.96 -2.52 11.71
CA ILE A 326 -21.84 -1.97 13.08
C ILE A 326 -23.01 -2.43 13.94
N ALA A 327 -24.25 -2.30 13.46
CA ALA A 327 -25.44 -2.78 14.15
C ALA A 327 -25.41 -4.30 14.39
N LEU A 328 -24.89 -5.07 13.44
CA LEU A 328 -24.69 -6.51 13.59
C LEU A 328 -23.72 -6.82 14.71
N ILE A 329 -22.54 -6.18 14.77
CA ILE A 329 -21.57 -6.39 15.87
C ILE A 329 -22.22 -6.08 17.22
N ASP A 330 -22.90 -4.93 17.37
CA ASP A 330 -23.53 -4.55 18.63
C ASP A 330 -24.52 -5.63 19.09
N SER A 331 -25.37 -6.11 18.20
CA SER A 331 -26.33 -7.20 18.47
C SER A 331 -25.64 -8.49 18.93
N LEU A 332 -24.56 -8.89 18.25
CA LEU A 332 -23.79 -10.09 18.57
C LEU A 332 -23.10 -9.99 19.94
N VAL A 333 -22.53 -8.83 20.24
CA VAL A 333 -21.85 -8.55 21.50
C VAL A 333 -22.86 -8.55 22.66
N MET A 334 -24.01 -7.91 22.50
CA MET A 334 -25.08 -7.93 23.51
C MET A 334 -25.59 -9.34 23.80
N LEU A 335 -25.70 -10.19 22.78
CA LEU A 335 -26.07 -11.61 22.96
C LEU A 335 -24.97 -12.38 23.70
N GLN A 336 -23.70 -12.10 23.43
CA GLN A 336 -22.58 -12.73 24.12
C GLN A 336 -22.54 -12.31 25.60
N ASP A 337 -22.71 -11.04 25.91
CA ASP A 337 -22.75 -10.51 27.27
C ASP A 337 -23.86 -11.15 28.09
N LYS A 338 -25.06 -11.34 27.51
CA LYS A 338 -26.17 -12.03 28.16
C LYS A 338 -25.84 -13.52 28.48
N LYS A 339 -25.05 -14.18 27.61
CA LYS A 339 -24.62 -15.58 27.86
C LYS A 339 -23.57 -15.67 28.95
N LEU A 340 -22.72 -14.67 29.09
CA LEU A 340 -21.66 -14.66 30.11
C LEU A 340 -22.15 -14.29 31.52
N LYS A 341 -23.32 -13.64 31.62
CA LYS A 341 -23.98 -13.28 32.89
C LYS A 341 -24.87 -14.41 33.47
N LYS A 342 -25.10 -15.45 32.68
CA LYS A 342 -25.80 -16.69 33.14
C LYS A 342 -24.80 -17.73 33.57
#